data_8c38ca7d00c95e215d3e906d0a3d2bca
#
_entry.id   8c38ca7d00c95e215d3e906d0a3d2bca
#
_cell.length_a   1.000
_cell.length_b   1.000
_cell.length_c   1.000
_cell.angle_alpha   90.00
_cell.angle_beta   90.00
_cell.angle_gamma   90.00
#
_symmetry.space_group_name_H-M   'P 1'
#
loop_
_entity.id
_entity.type
_entity.pdbx_description
1 polymer ?
#
loop_
_entity_poly.entity_id
_entity_poly.type
_entity_poly.pdbx_seq_one_letter_code
_entity_poly.pdbx_strand_id
1 'polypeptide(L)'
;IQSINFKDRTLKLLGKGNKERMIYLNDACIDALKKYINSREQPQNEPNALFISRNGKRISKRRVQQIVEDTLKASGLDGQGLSTHKLRHTAATLMYRNGVDTLVLKDLLGHQSIATTEIYTHISDENLKQAAESSPLSRVIMNKKPEED
;
A
#
# COMPACT_ATOMS: atom_id res chain seq x y z
N ILE A 1 0.61 12.48 -7.86
CA ILE A 1 -0.02 12.93 -6.60
C ILE A 1 -1.52 13.19 -6.80
N GLN A 2 -1.96 13.53 -7.99
CA GLN A 2 -3.39 13.79 -8.29
C GLN A 2 -4.31 12.59 -7.99
N SER A 3 -3.75 11.39 -7.85
CA SER A 3 -4.50 10.17 -7.54
C SER A 3 -4.77 9.95 -6.04
N ILE A 4 -4.24 10.80 -5.13
CA ILE A 4 -4.44 10.69 -3.69
C ILE A 4 -5.43 11.74 -3.24
N ASN A 5 -6.48 11.29 -2.56
CA ASN A 5 -7.38 12.15 -1.81
C ASN A 5 -7.11 11.96 -0.31
N PHE A 6 -6.42 12.92 0.30
CA PHE A 6 -6.09 12.87 1.73
C PHE A 6 -7.31 13.10 2.63
N LYS A 7 -8.33 13.81 2.14
CA LYS A 7 -9.57 14.07 2.88
C LYS A 7 -10.38 12.79 3.00
N ASP A 8 -10.56 12.09 1.90
CA ASP A 8 -11.36 10.85 1.83
C ASP A 8 -10.51 9.60 2.08
N ARG A 9 -9.19 9.78 2.33
CA ARG A 9 -8.23 8.71 2.57
C ARG A 9 -8.20 7.67 1.46
N THR A 10 -8.26 8.11 0.21
CA THR A 10 -8.31 7.22 -0.95
C THR A 10 -7.15 7.43 -1.89
N LEU A 11 -6.78 6.35 -2.57
CA LEU A 11 -5.78 6.34 -3.64
C LEU A 11 -6.39 5.67 -4.87
N LYS A 12 -6.46 6.42 -5.96
CA LYS A 12 -6.91 5.93 -7.25
C LYS A 12 -5.73 5.31 -8.00
N LEU A 13 -5.83 4.04 -8.37
CA LEU A 13 -4.83 3.32 -9.13
C LEU A 13 -5.36 2.93 -10.50
N LEU A 14 -4.49 3.03 -11.50
CA LEU A 14 -4.75 2.52 -12.84
C LEU A 14 -4.16 1.12 -12.96
N GLY A 15 -5.01 0.11 -13.12
CA GLY A 15 -4.63 -1.28 -13.25
C GLY A 15 -4.49 -1.74 -14.70
N LYS A 16 -4.27 -3.05 -14.88
CA LYS A 16 -4.20 -3.67 -16.21
C LYS A 16 -5.51 -3.47 -16.98
N GLY A 17 -5.42 -3.12 -18.26
CA GLY A 17 -6.59 -2.85 -19.10
C GLY A 17 -7.26 -1.50 -18.82
N ASN A 18 -6.50 -0.52 -18.32
CA ASN A 18 -6.98 0.84 -18.01
C ASN A 18 -8.14 0.88 -16.98
N LYS A 19 -8.29 -0.18 -16.17
CA LYS A 19 -9.31 -0.22 -15.13
C LYS A 19 -8.85 0.55 -13.90
N GLU A 20 -9.65 1.51 -13.49
CA GLU A 20 -9.40 2.26 -12.27
C GLU A 20 -9.81 1.47 -11.04
N ARG A 21 -9.04 1.62 -9.96
CA ARG A 21 -9.33 1.05 -8.65
C ARG A 21 -9.13 2.09 -7.58
N MET A 22 -10.05 2.11 -6.64
CA MET A 22 -9.94 2.88 -5.42
C MET A 22 -9.35 1.99 -4.32
N ILE A 23 -8.35 2.52 -3.61
CA ILE A 23 -7.78 1.89 -2.41
C ILE A 23 -7.99 2.84 -1.25
N TYR A 24 -8.46 2.32 -0.12
CA TYR A 24 -8.56 3.06 1.13
C TYR A 24 -7.24 2.99 1.88
N LEU A 25 -6.83 4.13 2.43
CA LEU A 25 -5.58 4.30 3.16
C LEU A 25 -5.88 4.45 4.65
N ASN A 26 -5.24 3.65 5.48
CA ASN A 26 -5.29 3.84 6.93
C ASN A 26 -4.42 5.01 7.38
N ASP A 27 -4.54 5.42 8.64
CA ASP A 27 -3.84 6.58 9.19
C ASP A 27 -2.32 6.45 9.08
N ALA A 28 -1.76 5.26 9.34
CA ALA A 28 -0.33 5.03 9.21
C ALA A 28 0.19 5.26 7.78
N CYS A 29 -0.58 4.82 6.76
CA CYS A 29 -0.25 5.07 5.35
C CYS A 29 -0.34 6.57 5.02
N ILE A 30 -1.36 7.27 5.50
CA ILE A 30 -1.54 8.70 5.28
C ILE A 30 -0.37 9.49 5.88
N ASP A 31 0.02 9.20 7.10
CA ASP A 31 1.13 9.87 7.77
C ASP A 31 2.46 9.60 7.08
N ALA A 32 2.72 8.36 6.69
CA ALA A 32 3.92 8.00 5.94
C ALA A 32 3.97 8.72 4.58
N LEU A 33 2.84 8.79 3.86
CA LEU A 33 2.76 9.49 2.58
C LEU A 33 2.97 11.00 2.73
N LYS A 34 2.37 11.63 3.73
CA LYS A 34 2.57 13.06 4.01
C LYS A 34 4.03 13.36 4.34
N LYS A 35 4.65 12.58 5.24
CA LYS A 35 6.08 12.74 5.59
C LYS A 35 6.97 12.59 4.35
N TYR A 36 6.73 11.55 3.55
CA TYR A 36 7.49 11.31 2.33
C TYR A 36 7.34 12.45 1.31
N ILE A 37 6.11 12.90 1.03
CA ILE A 37 5.84 13.98 0.06
C ILE A 37 6.52 15.28 0.49
N ASN A 38 6.51 15.59 1.78
CA ASN A 38 7.12 16.81 2.33
C ASN A 38 8.67 16.76 2.32
N SER A 39 9.27 15.55 2.42
CA SER A 39 10.73 15.38 2.45
C SER A 39 11.36 15.09 1.10
N ARG A 40 10.58 14.66 0.11
CA ARG A 40 11.12 14.31 -1.21
C ARG A 40 11.41 15.54 -2.06
N GLU A 41 12.41 15.43 -2.92
CA GLU A 41 12.61 16.39 -4.00
C GLU A 41 11.43 16.42 -4.97
N GLN A 42 11.21 17.57 -5.61
CA GLN A 42 10.17 17.67 -6.65
C GLN A 42 10.62 16.88 -7.89
N PRO A 43 9.75 16.03 -8.46
CA PRO A 43 10.08 15.28 -9.67
C PRO A 43 10.19 16.24 -10.86
N GLN A 44 11.35 16.28 -11.50
CA GLN A 44 11.63 17.22 -12.59
C GLN A 44 10.92 16.83 -13.89
N ASN A 45 10.90 15.54 -14.22
CA ASN A 45 10.44 15.06 -15.53
C ASN A 45 9.11 14.28 -15.48
N GLU A 46 8.65 13.90 -14.33
CA GLU A 46 7.42 13.13 -14.14
C GLU A 46 6.60 13.70 -12.96
N PRO A 47 5.95 14.87 -13.14
CA PRO A 47 5.29 15.59 -12.04
C PRO A 47 4.21 14.78 -11.33
N ASN A 48 3.64 13.80 -12.01
CA ASN A 48 2.62 12.90 -11.46
C ASN A 48 3.19 11.64 -10.77
N ALA A 49 4.51 11.46 -10.75
CA ALA A 49 5.11 10.33 -10.03
C ALA A 49 4.97 10.53 -8.52
N LEU A 50 4.33 9.57 -7.83
CA LEU A 50 4.26 9.58 -6.37
C LEU A 50 5.62 9.25 -5.79
N PHE A 51 6.18 8.10 -6.13
CA PHE A 51 7.49 7.67 -5.67
C PHE A 51 8.55 7.93 -6.73
N ILE A 52 9.63 8.59 -6.32
CA ILE A 52 10.73 8.97 -7.20
C ILE A 52 12.04 8.26 -6.80
N SER A 53 12.88 8.03 -7.78
CA SER A 53 14.26 7.58 -7.60
C SER A 53 15.17 8.77 -7.27
N ARG A 54 16.42 8.50 -6.90
CA ARG A 54 17.46 9.55 -6.69
C ARG A 54 17.66 10.46 -7.92
N ASN A 55 17.31 9.98 -9.10
CA ASN A 55 17.45 10.73 -10.36
C ASN A 55 16.16 11.52 -10.71
N GLY A 56 15.24 11.74 -9.77
CA GLY A 56 14.00 12.48 -9.98
C GLY A 56 12.97 11.82 -10.90
N LYS A 57 13.20 10.56 -11.33
CA LYS A 57 12.28 9.79 -12.17
C LYS A 57 11.40 8.87 -11.33
N ARG A 58 10.28 8.42 -11.88
CA ARG A 58 9.42 7.41 -11.26
C ARG A 58 10.24 6.19 -10.82
N ILE A 59 10.04 5.73 -9.60
CA ILE A 59 10.70 4.54 -9.08
C ILE A 59 10.30 3.30 -9.88
N SER A 60 11.27 2.45 -10.23
CA SER A 60 11.01 1.19 -10.92
C SER A 60 10.50 0.10 -9.96
N LYS A 61 9.76 -0.88 -10.50
CA LYS A 61 9.34 -2.07 -9.73
C LYS A 61 10.53 -2.80 -9.09
N ARG A 62 11.62 -2.93 -9.85
CA ARG A 62 12.86 -3.56 -9.36
C ARG A 62 13.43 -2.81 -8.15
N ARG A 63 13.42 -1.47 -8.18
CA ARG A 63 13.92 -0.68 -7.05
C ARG A 63 13.05 -0.82 -5.81
N VAL A 64 11.72 -0.92 -5.98
CA VAL A 64 10.82 -1.21 -4.85
C VAL A 64 11.13 -2.58 -4.25
N GLN A 65 11.32 -3.61 -5.08
CA GLN A 65 11.72 -4.94 -4.60
C GLN A 65 13.04 -4.88 -3.82
N GLN A 66 14.05 -4.19 -4.37
CA GLN A 66 15.34 -4.02 -3.72
C GLN A 66 15.22 -3.32 -2.35
N ILE A 67 14.39 -2.27 -2.24
CA ILE A 67 14.15 -1.59 -0.95
C ILE A 67 13.56 -2.57 0.07
N VAL A 68 12.61 -3.40 -0.34
CA VAL A 68 12.03 -4.42 0.54
C VAL A 68 13.08 -5.44 0.97
N GLU A 69 13.88 -5.94 0.05
CA GLU A 69 14.97 -6.89 0.33
C GLU A 69 15.99 -6.30 1.29
N ASP A 70 16.45 -5.07 1.04
CA ASP A 70 17.40 -4.35 1.90
C ASP A 70 16.82 -4.16 3.32
N THR A 71 15.51 -3.84 3.42
CA THR A 71 14.81 -3.66 4.70
C THR A 71 14.70 -4.99 5.46
N LEU A 72 14.35 -6.06 4.79
CA LEU A 72 14.27 -7.40 5.39
C LEU A 72 15.64 -7.85 5.91
N LYS A 73 16.70 -7.62 5.12
CA LYS A 73 18.07 -7.92 5.51
C LYS A 73 18.49 -7.11 6.75
N ALA A 74 18.22 -5.81 6.76
CA ALA A 74 18.51 -4.95 7.91
C ALA A 74 17.76 -5.37 9.19
N SER A 75 16.62 -6.04 9.02
CA SER A 75 15.81 -6.59 10.13
C SER A 75 16.18 -8.03 10.52
N GLY A 76 17.28 -8.60 9.96
CA GLY A 76 17.70 -9.97 10.24
C GLY A 76 16.78 -11.06 9.66
N LEU A 77 15.96 -10.71 8.67
CA LEU A 77 15.00 -11.61 8.04
C LEU A 77 15.45 -12.06 6.64
N ASP A 78 16.71 -11.87 6.31
CA ASP A 78 17.29 -12.38 5.07
C ASP A 78 17.35 -13.92 5.08
N GLY A 79 17.44 -14.51 3.90
CA GLY A 79 17.49 -15.97 3.76
C GLY A 79 16.19 -16.74 4.01
N GLN A 80 15.13 -16.08 4.53
CA GLN A 80 13.82 -16.70 4.78
C GLN A 80 12.93 -16.75 3.53
N GLY A 81 13.46 -16.41 2.38
CA GLY A 81 12.74 -16.40 1.10
C GLY A 81 11.56 -15.40 1.09
N LEU A 82 11.60 -14.37 1.93
CA LEU A 82 10.58 -13.31 1.96
C LEU A 82 10.72 -12.41 0.73
N SER A 83 9.58 -11.92 0.25
CA SER A 83 9.49 -11.05 -0.92
C SER A 83 8.29 -10.11 -0.79
N THR A 84 8.19 -9.12 -1.65
CA THR A 84 7.00 -8.22 -1.71
C THR A 84 5.69 -9.00 -1.82
N HIS A 85 5.67 -10.08 -2.60
CA HIS A 85 4.49 -10.94 -2.73
C HIS A 85 4.17 -11.73 -1.46
N LYS A 86 5.20 -12.26 -0.79
CA LYS A 86 5.01 -12.96 0.48
C LYS A 86 4.55 -12.02 1.59
N LEU A 87 5.11 -10.82 1.69
CA LEU A 87 4.63 -9.79 2.63
C LEU A 87 3.16 -9.43 2.37
N ARG A 88 2.77 -9.27 1.11
CA ARG A 88 1.37 -9.03 0.74
C ARG A 88 0.48 -10.21 1.15
N HIS A 89 0.91 -11.45 0.92
CA HIS A 89 0.17 -12.64 1.32
C HIS A 89 0.05 -12.73 2.84
N THR A 90 1.11 -12.44 3.57
CA THR A 90 1.10 -12.40 5.04
C THR A 90 0.11 -11.37 5.56
N ALA A 91 0.12 -10.15 4.99
CA ALA A 91 -0.84 -9.11 5.36
C ALA A 91 -2.29 -9.56 5.13
N ALA A 92 -2.57 -10.17 3.97
CA ALA A 92 -3.89 -10.73 3.67
C ALA A 92 -4.32 -11.81 4.66
N THR A 93 -3.41 -12.72 5.00
CA THR A 93 -3.66 -13.80 5.97
C THR A 93 -3.96 -13.24 7.36
N LEU A 94 -3.23 -12.22 7.79
CA LEU A 94 -3.46 -11.57 9.08
C LEU A 94 -4.81 -10.81 9.12
N MET A 95 -5.17 -10.12 8.04
CA MET A 95 -6.49 -9.49 7.91
C MET A 95 -7.62 -10.53 7.98
N TYR A 96 -7.47 -11.65 7.25
CA TYR A 96 -8.42 -12.75 7.28
C TYR A 96 -8.60 -13.33 8.70
N ARG A 97 -7.49 -13.57 9.39
CA ARG A 97 -7.51 -14.04 10.79
C ARG A 97 -8.16 -13.05 11.76
N ASN A 98 -8.13 -11.77 11.43
CA ASN A 98 -8.81 -10.71 12.17
C ASN A 98 -10.28 -10.51 11.74
N GLY A 99 -10.84 -11.46 10.99
CA GLY A 99 -12.26 -11.49 10.65
C GLY A 99 -12.65 -10.68 9.41
N VAL A 100 -11.67 -10.21 8.61
CA VAL A 100 -12.00 -9.54 7.35
C VAL A 100 -12.52 -10.57 6.33
N ASP A 101 -13.68 -10.29 5.76
CA ASP A 101 -14.30 -11.17 4.77
C ASP A 101 -13.41 -11.43 3.55
N THR A 102 -13.42 -12.66 3.04
CA THR A 102 -12.56 -13.09 1.92
C THR A 102 -12.82 -12.30 0.64
N LEU A 103 -14.07 -11.89 0.39
CA LEU A 103 -14.41 -11.09 -0.80
C LEU A 103 -13.88 -9.67 -0.68
N VAL A 104 -13.98 -9.08 0.51
CA VAL A 104 -13.40 -7.77 0.82
C VAL A 104 -11.89 -7.81 0.65
N LEU A 105 -11.21 -8.85 1.15
CA LEU A 105 -9.77 -9.04 0.96
C LEU A 105 -9.39 -9.14 -0.51
N LYS A 106 -10.17 -9.86 -1.28
CA LYS A 106 -9.95 -10.05 -2.71
C LYS A 106 -10.02 -8.73 -3.47
N ASP A 107 -11.03 -7.91 -3.19
CA ASP A 107 -11.18 -6.59 -3.81
C ASP A 107 -10.08 -5.63 -3.36
N LEU A 108 -9.76 -5.61 -2.07
CA LEU A 108 -8.66 -4.82 -1.51
C LEU A 108 -7.33 -5.18 -2.17
N LEU A 109 -7.07 -6.47 -2.37
CA LEU A 109 -5.87 -6.97 -3.02
C LEU A 109 -5.91 -6.87 -4.53
N GLY A 110 -7.08 -6.66 -5.12
CA GLY A 110 -7.23 -6.51 -6.57
C GLY A 110 -6.93 -7.78 -7.36
N HIS A 111 -7.25 -8.94 -6.86
CA HIS A 111 -7.13 -10.20 -7.58
C HIS A 111 -8.20 -10.29 -8.68
N GLN A 112 -7.77 -10.29 -9.96
CA GLN A 112 -8.64 -10.31 -11.14
C GLN A 112 -9.28 -11.66 -11.46
N SER A 113 -8.96 -12.72 -10.73
CA SER A 113 -9.41 -14.06 -11.08
C SER A 113 -10.48 -14.54 -10.10
N ILE A 114 -11.75 -14.36 -10.47
CA ILE A 114 -12.81 -15.37 -10.31
C ILE A 114 -13.91 -15.08 -11.32
N ALA A 115 -14.23 -16.11 -12.11
CA ALA A 115 -15.36 -16.19 -13.01
C ALA A 115 -16.66 -16.43 -12.21
N THR A 116 -17.09 -15.47 -11.39
CA THR A 116 -18.41 -15.47 -10.75
C THR A 116 -18.70 -14.06 -10.21
N THR A 117 -18.70 -13.09 -11.11
CA THR A 117 -18.90 -11.68 -10.75
C THR A 117 -20.39 -11.30 -10.59
N GLU A 118 -21.30 -12.20 -10.77
CA GLU A 118 -22.74 -11.85 -10.78
C GLU A 118 -23.46 -11.94 -9.43
N ILE A 119 -22.83 -12.49 -8.38
CA ILE A 119 -23.53 -12.70 -7.08
C ILE A 119 -23.15 -11.66 -6.01
N TYR A 120 -22.10 -10.84 -6.22
CA TYR A 120 -21.53 -10.01 -5.15
C TYR A 120 -21.49 -8.51 -5.48
N THR A 121 -22.61 -7.94 -5.81
CA THR A 121 -22.74 -6.53 -6.20
C THR A 121 -22.68 -5.52 -5.05
N HIS A 122 -22.46 -5.93 -3.82
CA HIS A 122 -22.51 -5.02 -2.68
C HIS A 122 -21.42 -5.24 -1.61
N ILE A 123 -20.14 -5.17 -2.01
CA ILE A 123 -19.12 -4.82 -1.01
C ILE A 123 -19.23 -3.32 -0.81
N SER A 124 -19.73 -2.90 0.34
CA SER A 124 -19.88 -1.49 0.65
C SER A 124 -18.48 -0.84 0.82
N ASP A 125 -18.39 0.44 0.49
CA ASP A 125 -17.18 1.24 0.76
C ASP A 125 -16.76 1.16 2.23
N GLU A 126 -17.70 0.98 3.13
CA GLU A 126 -17.48 0.82 4.56
C GLU A 126 -16.67 -0.45 4.90
N ASN A 127 -16.99 -1.58 4.24
CA ASN A 127 -16.25 -2.83 4.42
C ASN A 127 -14.79 -2.70 3.92
N LEU A 128 -14.56 -1.96 2.85
CA LEU A 128 -13.21 -1.71 2.34
C LEU A 128 -12.41 -0.79 3.26
N LYS A 129 -13.04 0.21 3.87
CA LYS A 129 -12.42 1.08 4.88
C LYS A 129 -12.04 0.27 6.11
N GLN A 130 -12.96 -0.52 6.65
CA GLN A 130 -12.72 -1.38 7.81
C GLN A 130 -11.59 -2.40 7.55
N ALA A 131 -11.53 -2.96 6.34
CA ALA A 131 -10.44 -3.85 5.95
C ALA A 131 -9.08 -3.13 5.93
N ALA A 132 -9.02 -1.88 5.47
CA ALA A 132 -7.79 -1.09 5.50
C ALA A 132 -7.32 -0.81 6.94
N GLU A 133 -8.24 -0.51 7.86
CA GLU A 133 -7.93 -0.32 9.29
C GLU A 133 -7.50 -1.63 9.98
N SER A 134 -7.96 -2.78 9.50
CA SER A 134 -7.57 -4.11 10.00
C SER A 134 -6.16 -4.55 9.55
N SER A 135 -5.45 -3.73 8.76
CA SER A 135 -4.08 -3.98 8.38
C SER A 135 -3.17 -4.04 9.63
N PRO A 136 -2.25 -5.01 9.73
CA PRO A 136 -1.27 -5.07 10.82
C PRO A 136 -0.45 -3.78 10.98
N LEU A 137 -0.28 -3.04 9.89
CA LEU A 137 0.46 -1.79 9.85
C LEU A 137 -0.39 -0.55 10.23
N SER A 138 -1.70 -0.68 10.42
CA SER A 138 -2.56 0.44 10.82
C SER A 138 -2.18 1.03 12.18
N ARG A 139 -1.61 0.20 13.06
CA ARG A 139 -1.21 0.54 14.43
C ARG A 139 0.28 0.90 14.56
N VAL A 140 1.02 0.95 13.46
CA VAL A 140 2.44 1.35 13.48
C VAL A 140 2.52 2.84 13.72
N ILE A 141 2.83 3.22 14.95
CA ILE A 141 3.19 4.58 15.31
C ILE A 141 4.66 4.75 14.90
N MET A 142 4.94 5.59 13.92
CA MET A 142 6.32 5.99 13.64
C MET A 142 6.80 6.84 14.82
N ASN A 143 7.54 6.22 15.74
CA ASN A 143 8.20 6.92 16.84
C ASN A 143 9.07 8.03 16.25
N LYS A 144 8.86 9.25 16.73
CA LYS A 144 9.84 10.32 16.56
C LYS A 144 11.17 9.79 17.13
N LYS A 145 12.26 9.91 16.37
CA LYS A 145 13.59 9.86 16.96
C LYS A 145 13.60 10.90 18.09
N PRO A 146 14.18 10.58 19.26
CA PRO A 146 14.44 11.62 20.25
C PRO A 146 15.29 12.68 19.57
N GLU A 147 14.89 13.94 19.73
CA GLU A 147 15.72 15.08 19.37
C GLU A 147 16.95 14.97 20.26
N GLU A 148 18.11 14.79 19.65
CA GLU A 148 19.39 14.91 20.34
C GLU A 148 19.56 16.40 20.68
N ASP A 149 19.54 16.70 21.97
CA ASP A 149 19.97 18.00 22.55
C ASP A 149 21.48 18.21 22.35
#